data_563178c2312ec057ff9817bc69367269
#
_entry.id   563178c2312ec057ff9817bc69367269
#
_cell.length_a   1.000
_cell.length_b   1.000
_cell.length_c   1.000
_cell.angle_alpha   90.00
_cell.angle_beta   90.00
_cell.angle_gamma   90.00
#
_symmetry.space_group_name_H-M   'P 1'
#
loop_
_entity.id
_entity.type
_entity.pdbx_description
1 polymer ?
#
loop_
_entity_poly.entity_id
_entity_poly.type
_entity_poly.pdbx_seq_one_letter_code
_entity_poly.pdbx_strand_id
1 'polypeptide(L)'
;MTLGKCAKYVRSKNAGPFWMTIDIFCDDAASYETIKSSKNLTEEKLKEVYDVSIVEKYALDDLCVVKFSMPRPHPQGSPHDADMHAGQQYIRILDIEL
;
A
#
# COMPACT_ATOMS: atom_id res chain seq x y z
N MET A 1 9.72 13.99 -4.38
CA MET A 1 9.10 13.09 -5.36
C MET A 1 8.00 12.29 -4.67
N THR A 2 6.84 12.22 -5.27
CA THR A 2 5.73 11.44 -4.70
C THR A 2 5.91 9.95 -4.97
N LEU A 3 5.20 9.12 -4.19
CA LEU A 3 5.21 7.68 -4.39
C LEU A 3 4.79 7.32 -5.83
N GLY A 4 3.72 7.95 -6.32
CA GLY A 4 3.21 7.66 -7.66
C GLY A 4 4.20 7.94 -8.78
N LYS A 5 5.12 8.88 -8.58
CA LYS A 5 6.16 9.21 -9.57
C LYS A 5 7.39 8.32 -9.43
N CYS A 6 7.70 7.86 -8.22
CA CYS A 6 8.88 7.04 -7.96
C CYS A 6 8.67 5.57 -8.29
N ALA A 7 7.49 5.04 -7.98
CA ALA A 7 7.17 3.64 -8.23
C ALA A 7 6.91 3.37 -9.70
N LYS A 8 7.19 2.14 -10.14
CA LYS A 8 6.80 1.67 -11.48
C LYS A 8 5.28 1.63 -11.58
N TYR A 9 4.64 0.97 -10.63
CA TYR A 9 3.19 1.01 -10.44
C TYR A 9 2.86 0.53 -9.04
N VAL A 10 1.64 0.86 -8.60
CA VAL A 10 1.12 0.47 -7.29
C VAL A 10 -0.19 -0.25 -7.52
N ARG A 11 -0.41 -1.32 -6.78
CA ARG A 11 -1.61 -2.13 -6.90
C ARG A 11 -2.16 -2.44 -5.51
N SER A 12 -3.49 -2.48 -5.39
CA SER A 12 -4.14 -2.96 -4.19
C SER A 12 -5.11 -4.06 -4.53
N LYS A 13 -5.29 -5.00 -3.60
CA LYS A 13 -6.20 -6.14 -3.78
C LYS A 13 -6.65 -6.69 -2.44
N ASN A 14 -7.73 -7.48 -2.47
CA ASN A 14 -8.15 -8.24 -1.29
C ASN A 14 -7.19 -9.39 -1.00
N ALA A 15 -7.01 -9.64 0.30
CA ALA A 15 -6.36 -10.83 0.81
C ALA A 15 -7.36 -11.52 1.74
N GLY A 16 -8.44 -12.05 1.16
CA GLY A 16 -9.62 -12.51 1.88
C GLY A 16 -10.62 -11.37 2.08
N PRO A 17 -11.80 -11.65 2.70
CA PRO A 17 -12.87 -10.65 2.81
C PRO A 17 -12.59 -9.52 3.81
N PHE A 18 -11.64 -9.71 4.74
CA PHE A 18 -11.37 -8.76 5.81
C PHE A 18 -10.01 -8.08 5.72
N TRP A 19 -9.16 -8.49 4.78
CA TRP A 19 -7.81 -7.97 4.62
C TRP A 19 -7.58 -7.48 3.21
N MET A 20 -6.62 -6.56 3.07
CA MET A 20 -6.16 -6.11 1.76
C MET A 20 -4.65 -5.92 1.79
N THR A 21 -4.04 -5.95 0.61
CA THR A 21 -2.63 -5.67 0.44
C THR A 21 -2.44 -4.54 -0.56
N ILE A 22 -1.37 -3.77 -0.35
CA ILE A 22 -0.93 -2.77 -1.31
C ILE A 22 0.49 -3.14 -1.69
N ASP A 23 0.71 -3.38 -2.98
CA ASP A 23 2.00 -3.77 -3.53
C ASP A 23 2.57 -2.62 -4.34
N ILE A 24 3.78 -2.18 -3.98
CA ILE A 24 4.49 -1.11 -4.66
C ILE A 24 5.63 -1.74 -5.44
N PHE A 25 5.54 -1.70 -6.77
CA PHE A 25 6.53 -2.29 -7.68
C PHE A 25 7.51 -1.22 -8.12
N CYS A 26 8.80 -1.52 -8.06
CA CYS A 26 9.88 -0.59 -8.39
C CYS A 26 10.65 -1.09 -9.61
N ASP A 27 11.11 -0.14 -10.44
CA ASP A 27 11.87 -0.46 -11.67
C ASP A 27 13.29 -0.90 -11.39
N ASP A 28 13.91 -0.34 -10.35
CA ASP A 28 15.32 -0.58 -10.08
C ASP A 28 15.59 -0.52 -8.56
N ALA A 29 16.83 -0.85 -8.20
CA ALA A 29 17.24 -0.87 -6.81
C ALA A 29 17.22 0.50 -6.16
N ALA A 30 17.51 1.56 -6.93
CA ALA A 30 17.53 2.92 -6.39
C ALA A 30 16.13 3.38 -5.98
N SER A 31 15.14 3.17 -6.85
CA SER A 31 13.74 3.49 -6.54
C SER A 31 13.24 2.65 -5.37
N TYR A 32 13.59 1.37 -5.36
CA TYR A 32 13.23 0.45 -4.29
C TYR A 32 13.77 0.93 -2.93
N GLU A 33 15.04 1.30 -2.86
CA GLU A 33 15.63 1.78 -1.61
C GLU A 33 14.99 3.10 -1.17
N THR A 34 14.70 4.00 -2.08
CA THR A 34 14.02 5.26 -1.78
C THR A 34 12.66 5.01 -1.13
N ILE A 35 11.87 4.10 -1.71
CA ILE A 35 10.53 3.79 -1.21
C ILE A 35 10.62 3.01 0.10
N LYS A 36 11.48 2.01 0.16
CA LYS A 36 11.64 1.15 1.33
C LYS A 36 12.06 1.96 2.57
N SER A 37 12.95 2.92 2.41
CA SER A 37 13.52 3.68 3.52
C SER A 37 12.82 5.02 3.77
N SER A 38 11.78 5.35 3.04
CA SER A 38 11.08 6.62 3.19
C SER A 38 10.48 6.75 4.59
N LYS A 39 10.74 7.89 5.23
CA LYS A 39 10.19 8.20 6.56
C LYS A 39 8.71 8.57 6.50
N ASN A 40 8.20 8.87 5.32
CA ASN A 40 6.81 9.25 5.12
C ASN A 40 5.94 8.09 4.65
N LEU A 41 6.55 6.98 4.26
CA LEU A 41 5.84 5.78 3.82
C LEU A 41 6.05 4.66 4.85
N THR A 42 5.44 4.83 6.01
CA THR A 42 5.61 3.94 7.14
C THR A 42 4.30 3.25 7.50
N GLU A 43 4.40 2.23 8.33
CA GLU A 43 3.21 1.55 8.88
C GLU A 43 2.30 2.55 9.59
N GLU A 44 2.88 3.48 10.37
CA GLU A 44 2.11 4.49 11.08
C GLU A 44 1.37 5.43 10.14
N LYS A 45 2.00 5.82 9.04
CA LYS A 45 1.36 6.67 8.04
C LYS A 45 0.18 5.97 7.39
N LEU A 46 0.31 4.69 7.07
CA LEU A 46 -0.78 3.96 6.46
C LEU A 46 -1.91 3.66 7.45
N LYS A 47 -1.62 3.46 8.72
CA LYS A 47 -2.66 3.37 9.75
C LYS A 47 -3.53 4.61 9.75
N GLU A 48 -2.90 5.78 9.63
CA GLU A 48 -3.60 7.06 9.61
C GLU A 48 -4.41 7.23 8.32
N VAL A 49 -3.82 6.94 7.16
CA VAL A 49 -4.48 7.11 5.86
C VAL A 49 -5.70 6.21 5.72
N TYR A 50 -5.61 4.96 6.17
CA TYR A 50 -6.67 3.98 6.01
C TYR A 50 -7.55 3.81 7.25
N ASP A 51 -7.24 4.53 8.32
CA ASP A 51 -7.97 4.46 9.58
C ASP A 51 -8.08 3.02 10.09
N VAL A 52 -6.92 2.34 10.15
CA VAL A 52 -6.82 0.98 10.66
C VAL A 52 -5.79 0.93 11.78
N SER A 53 -5.92 -0.06 12.67
CA SER A 53 -5.06 -0.18 13.84
C SER A 53 -3.83 -1.05 13.61
N ILE A 54 -3.81 -1.82 12.52
CA ILE A 54 -2.74 -2.77 12.21
C ILE A 54 -2.31 -2.57 10.75
N VAL A 55 -1.01 -2.40 10.52
CA VAL A 55 -0.41 -2.40 9.20
C VAL A 55 0.92 -3.14 9.31
N GLU A 56 1.15 -4.08 8.42
CA GLU A 56 2.41 -4.83 8.32
C GLU A 56 3.11 -4.46 7.03
N LYS A 57 4.39 -4.12 7.12
CA LYS A 57 5.21 -3.73 5.97
C LYS A 57 6.23 -4.82 5.69
N TYR A 58 6.30 -5.24 4.44
CA TYR A 58 7.25 -6.24 3.96
C TYR A 58 8.07 -5.65 2.82
N ALA A 59 9.37 -5.90 2.82
CA ALA A 59 10.26 -5.50 1.74
C ALA A 59 10.81 -6.77 1.08
N LEU A 60 10.51 -6.95 -0.20
CA LEU A 60 10.91 -8.12 -0.97
C LEU A 60 12.06 -7.73 -1.89
N ASP A 61 13.28 -7.82 -1.37
CA ASP A 61 14.49 -7.31 -2.05
C ASP A 61 14.68 -7.93 -3.44
N ASP A 62 14.46 -9.22 -3.57
CA ASP A 62 14.65 -9.93 -4.85
C ASP A 62 13.71 -9.46 -5.95
N LEU A 63 12.55 -8.94 -5.57
CA LEU A 63 11.51 -8.52 -6.51
C LEU A 63 11.40 -7.00 -6.63
N CYS A 64 12.15 -6.25 -5.84
CA CYS A 64 12.02 -4.79 -5.73
C CYS A 64 10.58 -4.37 -5.47
N VAL A 65 9.94 -5.03 -4.51
CA VAL A 65 8.55 -4.77 -4.12
C VAL A 65 8.48 -4.43 -2.64
N VAL A 66 7.75 -3.36 -2.32
CA VAL A 66 7.38 -3.04 -0.94
C VAL A 66 5.89 -3.33 -0.80
N LYS A 67 5.53 -4.12 0.19
CA LYS A 67 4.17 -4.58 0.40
C LYS A 67 3.65 -4.15 1.75
N PHE A 68 2.41 -3.66 1.79
CA PHE A 68 1.69 -3.38 3.02
C PHE A 68 0.49 -4.31 3.12
N SER A 69 0.27 -4.89 4.29
CA SER A 69 -0.89 -5.74 4.58
C SER A 69 -1.67 -5.14 5.73
N MET A 70 -2.98 -5.05 5.60
CA MET A 70 -3.83 -4.42 6.61
C MET A 70 -5.26 -4.94 6.53
N PRO A 71 -6.03 -4.85 7.64
CA PRO A 71 -7.45 -5.16 7.58
C PRO A 71 -8.17 -4.11 6.72
N ARG A 72 -9.23 -4.55 6.04
CA ARG A 72 -10.06 -3.61 5.27
C ARG A 72 -10.86 -2.74 6.23
N PRO A 73 -11.05 -1.44 5.90
CA PRO A 73 -11.95 -0.57 6.68
C PRO A 73 -13.38 -1.12 6.74
N HIS A 74 -13.81 -1.77 5.65
CA HIS A 74 -15.11 -2.44 5.56
C HIS A 74 -14.91 -3.83 4.98
N PRO A 75 -15.61 -4.88 5.49
CA PRO A 75 -15.55 -6.21 4.90
C PRO A 75 -15.96 -6.20 3.43
N GLN A 76 -15.35 -7.07 2.65
CA GLN A 76 -15.66 -7.21 1.23
C GLN A 76 -17.15 -7.48 1.03
N GLY A 77 -17.79 -6.69 0.17
CA GLY A 77 -19.20 -6.85 -0.16
C GLY A 77 -20.19 -6.38 0.88
N SER A 78 -19.73 -5.75 1.97
CA SER A 78 -20.63 -5.16 2.96
C SER A 78 -21.35 -3.93 2.40
N PRO A 79 -22.46 -3.47 3.01
CA PRO A 79 -23.19 -2.29 2.54
C PRO A 79 -22.35 -1.01 2.50
N HIS A 80 -21.26 -0.96 3.26
CA HIS A 80 -20.38 0.21 3.34
C HIS A 80 -19.15 0.06 2.44
N ASP A 81 -19.03 -1.04 1.70
CA ASP A 81 -17.88 -1.31 0.86
C ASP A 81 -18.05 -0.66 -0.52
N ALA A 82 -17.35 0.46 -0.74
CA ALA A 82 -17.34 1.16 -2.01
C ALA A 82 -16.35 0.55 -3.02
N ASP A 83 -15.51 -0.40 -2.58
CA ASP A 83 -14.46 -1.00 -3.41
C ASP A 83 -14.31 -2.48 -3.04
N MET A 84 -15.21 -3.30 -3.58
CA MET A 84 -15.33 -4.71 -3.21
C MET A 84 -14.01 -5.50 -3.36
N HIS A 85 -13.22 -5.18 -4.39
CA HIS A 85 -11.98 -5.91 -4.68
C HIS A 85 -10.72 -5.19 -4.17
N ALA A 86 -10.90 -4.07 -3.45
CA ALA A 86 -9.80 -3.22 -3.00
C ALA A 86 -8.92 -2.69 -4.13
N GLY A 87 -9.42 -2.70 -5.37
CA GLY A 87 -8.63 -2.33 -6.55
C GLY A 87 -8.31 -0.85 -6.65
N GLN A 88 -9.02 0.01 -5.92
CA GLN A 88 -8.86 1.46 -5.94
C GLN A 88 -8.16 2.01 -4.70
N GLN A 89 -7.89 1.18 -3.68
CA GLN A 89 -7.36 1.67 -2.41
C GLN A 89 -5.96 2.26 -2.52
N TYR A 90 -5.15 1.80 -3.46
CA TYR A 90 -3.79 2.29 -3.66
C TYR A 90 -3.74 3.78 -4.00
N ILE A 91 -4.80 4.35 -4.57
CA ILE A 91 -4.84 5.75 -4.98
C ILE A 91 -4.57 6.68 -3.80
N ARG A 92 -4.98 6.27 -2.61
CA ARG A 92 -4.88 7.10 -1.40
C ARG A 92 -3.45 7.40 -0.97
N ILE A 93 -2.47 6.65 -1.42
CA ILE A 93 -1.07 6.85 -1.03
C ILE A 93 -0.17 7.38 -2.15
N LEU A 94 -0.68 7.55 -3.37
CA LEU A 94 0.13 7.98 -4.51
C LEU A 94 0.75 9.38 -4.32
N ASP A 95 0.12 10.24 -3.55
CA ASP A 95 0.58 11.61 -3.33
C ASP A 95 1.53 11.77 -2.14
N ILE A 96 1.86 10.69 -1.45
CA ILE A 96 2.80 10.75 -0.32
C ILE A 96 4.18 11.18 -0.83
N GLU A 97 4.74 12.23 -0.24
CA GLU A 97 6.12 12.65 -0.53
C GLU A 97 7.09 11.69 0.15
N LEU A 98 8.07 11.23 -0.60
CA LEU A 98 9.06 10.29 -0.08
C LEU A 98 10.26 10.96 0.66
#